data_1c377f4f972fdc18255cde984934e674
#
_entry.id   1c377f4f972fdc18255cde984934e674
#
_cell.length_a   1.000
_cell.length_b   1.000
_cell.length_c   1.000
_cell.angle_alpha   90.00
_cell.angle_beta   90.00
_cell.angle_gamma   90.00
#
_symmetry.space_group_name_H-M   'P 1'
#
loop_
_entity.id
_entity.type
_entity.pdbx_description
1 polymer ?
#
loop_
_entity_poly.entity_id
_entity_poly.type
_entity_poly.pdbx_seq_one_letter_code
_entity_poly.pdbx_strand_id
1 'polypeptide(L)'
;MDFKDYIEEYKTRLYSVFRTNAEEAVQYKRTIPEGAFKEIMKVVPLSTFIPKEYGGRGALTHEALSMLEASSYESLPLSLMMGINGALFLQPLANYGSEEAKEAIYHRFMNENSMGGLMITEPDFGSDALKMQTAYSQNGDPSVYNIQGTKHWGGLTGWADYWLITARGMDVNGNLGRDISFFVHDSRNGGINVKEYYPNLGLSMLPYGKNEIDINVDASHKLEPKSTGVTMMLDILHRSRLQFRNGYGLLEKNDG
;
A
#
# COMPACT_ATOMS: atom_id res chain seq x y z
N MET A 1 2.36 -16.27 -19.92
CA MET A 1 3.33 -16.98 -19.04
C MET A 1 2.53 -17.74 -17.99
N ASP A 2 2.75 -19.02 -17.81
CA ASP A 2 2.14 -19.75 -16.72
C ASP A 2 2.73 -19.32 -15.35
N PHE A 3 2.13 -19.75 -14.24
CA PHE A 3 2.57 -19.26 -12.93
C PHE A 3 3.93 -19.81 -12.51
N LYS A 4 4.25 -21.05 -12.93
CA LYS A 4 5.52 -21.68 -12.58
C LYS A 4 6.69 -20.93 -13.22
N ASP A 5 6.59 -20.64 -14.49
CA ASP A 5 7.61 -19.87 -15.23
C ASP A 5 7.73 -18.45 -14.68
N TYR A 6 6.59 -17.83 -14.36
CA TYR A 6 6.55 -16.50 -13.78
C TYR A 6 7.28 -16.41 -12.43
N ILE A 7 7.01 -17.33 -11.51
CA ILE A 7 7.64 -17.28 -10.18
C ILE A 7 9.14 -17.62 -10.24
N GLU A 8 9.57 -18.49 -11.14
CA GLU A 8 10.99 -18.80 -11.33
C GLU A 8 11.75 -17.61 -11.96
N GLU A 9 11.14 -16.91 -12.92
CA GLU A 9 11.71 -15.68 -13.45
C GLU A 9 11.81 -14.61 -12.35
N TYR A 10 10.78 -14.44 -11.52
CA TYR A 10 10.81 -13.51 -10.40
C TYR A 10 11.93 -13.83 -9.41
N LYS A 11 12.07 -15.08 -8.97
CA LYS A 11 13.17 -15.54 -8.11
C LYS A 11 14.54 -15.26 -8.72
N THR A 12 14.71 -15.48 -10.01
CA THR A 12 15.97 -15.20 -10.73
C THR A 12 16.34 -13.72 -10.63
N ARG A 13 15.37 -12.81 -10.78
CA ARG A 13 15.60 -11.38 -10.66
C ARG A 13 15.93 -10.96 -9.22
N LEU A 14 15.22 -11.51 -8.25
CA LEU A 14 15.51 -11.28 -6.85
C LEU A 14 16.92 -11.73 -6.48
N TYR A 15 17.32 -12.93 -6.92
CA TYR A 15 18.66 -13.45 -6.72
C TYR A 15 19.73 -12.52 -7.34
N SER A 16 19.50 -12.04 -8.56
CA SER A 16 20.40 -11.10 -9.23
C SER A 16 20.58 -9.81 -8.42
N VAL A 17 19.50 -9.25 -7.87
CA VAL A 17 19.53 -8.00 -7.10
C VAL A 17 20.16 -8.21 -5.71
N PHE A 18 19.77 -9.24 -4.98
CA PHE A 18 20.10 -9.35 -3.55
C PHE A 18 21.28 -10.30 -3.25
N ARG A 19 21.60 -11.24 -4.15
CA ARG A 19 22.70 -12.20 -3.94
C ARG A 19 23.91 -11.87 -4.80
N THR A 20 23.72 -11.59 -6.07
CA THR A 20 24.85 -11.26 -6.96
C THR A 20 25.46 -9.90 -6.60
N ASN A 21 24.64 -8.94 -6.16
CA ASN A 21 25.05 -7.60 -5.75
C ASN A 21 24.87 -7.40 -4.22
N ALA A 22 25.16 -8.42 -3.42
CA ALA A 22 24.86 -8.42 -1.98
C ALA A 22 25.54 -7.26 -1.22
N GLU A 23 26.78 -6.90 -1.56
CA GLU A 23 27.50 -5.78 -0.93
C GLU A 23 26.81 -4.44 -1.16
N GLU A 24 26.20 -4.23 -2.33
CA GLU A 24 25.41 -3.05 -2.64
C GLU A 24 24.05 -3.11 -1.94
N ALA A 25 23.41 -4.27 -1.95
CA ALA A 25 22.07 -4.46 -1.38
C ALA A 25 21.99 -4.14 0.12
N VAL A 26 23.03 -4.45 0.90
CA VAL A 26 23.07 -4.14 2.34
C VAL A 26 23.17 -2.65 2.64
N GLN A 27 23.52 -1.83 1.65
CA GLN A 27 23.63 -0.38 1.78
C GLN A 27 22.33 0.36 1.44
N TYR A 28 21.30 -0.35 0.93
CA TYR A 28 20.03 0.27 0.58
C TYR A 28 19.36 0.89 1.80
N LYS A 29 19.06 2.18 1.72
CA LYS A 29 18.40 2.96 2.79
C LYS A 29 17.20 3.69 2.23
N ARG A 30 16.09 3.65 2.96
CA ARG A 30 14.80 4.26 2.64
C ARG A 30 14.10 3.66 1.43
N THR A 31 14.80 3.43 0.32
CA THR A 31 14.22 2.86 -0.90
C THR A 31 15.20 1.89 -1.53
N ILE A 32 14.71 1.01 -2.38
CA ILE A 32 15.53 0.22 -3.29
C ILE A 32 16.00 1.17 -4.41
N PRO A 33 17.28 1.16 -4.79
CA PRO A 33 17.77 1.97 -5.91
C PRO A 33 16.96 1.72 -7.19
N GLU A 34 16.77 2.76 -7.99
CA GLU A 34 15.91 2.73 -9.17
C GLU A 34 16.22 1.59 -10.14
N GLY A 35 17.51 1.32 -10.39
CA GLY A 35 17.94 0.23 -11.28
C GLY A 35 17.56 -1.14 -10.74
N ALA A 36 17.79 -1.39 -9.45
CA ALA A 36 17.41 -2.63 -8.78
C ALA A 36 15.88 -2.79 -8.71
N PHE A 37 15.15 -1.72 -8.39
CA PHE A 37 13.70 -1.72 -8.40
C PHE A 37 13.14 -2.04 -9.80
N LYS A 38 13.63 -1.39 -10.84
CA LYS A 38 13.24 -1.69 -12.23
C LYS A 38 13.50 -3.14 -12.61
N GLU A 39 14.62 -3.72 -12.16
CA GLU A 39 14.92 -5.14 -12.43
C GLU A 39 13.89 -6.07 -11.78
N ILE A 40 13.56 -5.85 -10.52
CA ILE A 40 12.53 -6.61 -9.78
C ILE A 40 11.16 -6.48 -10.48
N MET A 41 10.81 -5.28 -10.91
CA MET A 41 9.49 -4.96 -11.46
C MET A 41 9.28 -5.42 -12.91
N LYS A 42 10.29 -5.92 -13.61
CA LYS A 42 10.16 -6.42 -15.02
C LYS A 42 9.11 -7.51 -15.19
N VAL A 43 8.84 -8.31 -14.16
CA VAL A 43 7.80 -9.34 -14.18
C VAL A 43 6.45 -8.85 -13.62
N VAL A 44 6.36 -7.57 -13.28
CA VAL A 44 5.17 -6.94 -12.71
C VAL A 44 4.62 -7.74 -11.50
N PRO A 45 5.39 -7.88 -10.40
CA PRO A 45 5.02 -8.77 -9.28
C PRO A 45 3.67 -8.39 -8.66
N LEU A 46 3.30 -7.12 -8.65
CA LEU A 46 2.01 -6.65 -8.14
C LEU A 46 0.81 -7.08 -9.00
N SER A 47 1.02 -7.57 -10.23
CA SER A 47 -0.04 -8.16 -11.07
C SER A 47 -0.74 -9.35 -10.38
N THR A 48 -0.08 -10.02 -9.45
CA THR A 48 -0.67 -11.11 -8.64
C THR A 48 -1.84 -10.66 -7.76
N PHE A 49 -1.94 -9.35 -7.46
CA PHE A 49 -3.04 -8.75 -6.68
C PHE A 49 -4.10 -8.06 -7.55
N ILE A 50 -3.90 -8.01 -8.86
CA ILE A 50 -4.77 -7.28 -9.78
C ILE A 50 -5.69 -8.29 -10.53
N PRO A 51 -7.01 -8.00 -10.63
CA PRO A 51 -7.94 -8.84 -11.36
C PRO A 51 -7.60 -8.94 -12.86
N LYS A 52 -8.04 -10.04 -13.49
CA LYS A 52 -7.74 -10.31 -14.92
C LYS A 52 -8.31 -9.27 -15.87
N GLU A 53 -9.48 -8.76 -15.58
CA GLU A 53 -10.16 -7.73 -16.37
C GLU A 53 -9.35 -6.43 -16.49
N TYR A 54 -8.42 -6.18 -15.54
CA TYR A 54 -7.49 -5.04 -15.58
C TYR A 54 -6.06 -5.43 -15.99
N GLY A 55 -5.90 -6.59 -16.61
CA GLY A 55 -4.60 -7.07 -17.10
C GLY A 55 -3.74 -7.80 -16.08
N GLY A 56 -4.22 -7.95 -14.84
CA GLY A 56 -3.52 -8.68 -13.79
C GLY A 56 -3.60 -10.20 -13.93
N ARG A 57 -3.04 -10.92 -12.96
CA ARG A 57 -3.05 -12.38 -12.93
C ARG A 57 -4.34 -12.98 -12.34
N GLY A 58 -5.22 -12.16 -11.79
CA GLY A 58 -6.53 -12.55 -11.29
C GLY A 58 -6.69 -12.53 -9.78
N ALA A 59 -5.77 -11.90 -9.07
CA ALA A 59 -5.78 -11.76 -7.60
C ALA A 59 -5.93 -13.12 -6.86
N LEU A 60 -5.27 -14.15 -7.37
CA LEU A 60 -5.30 -15.51 -6.80
C LEU A 60 -4.42 -15.58 -5.56
N THR A 61 -4.98 -15.98 -4.43
CA THR A 61 -4.30 -16.00 -3.13
C THR A 61 -2.98 -16.79 -3.15
N HIS A 62 -2.95 -17.96 -3.80
CA HIS A 62 -1.74 -18.78 -3.86
C HIS A 62 -0.61 -18.11 -4.67
N GLU A 63 -0.93 -17.42 -5.78
CA GLU A 63 0.07 -16.69 -6.57
C GLU A 63 0.63 -15.51 -5.77
N ALA A 64 -0.24 -14.74 -5.10
CA ALA A 64 0.16 -13.62 -4.26
C ALA A 64 1.05 -14.06 -3.08
N LEU A 65 0.69 -15.15 -2.40
CA LEU A 65 1.48 -15.69 -1.29
C LEU A 65 2.84 -16.22 -1.74
N SER A 66 2.90 -16.95 -2.87
CA SER A 66 4.17 -17.44 -3.42
C SER A 66 5.11 -16.29 -3.85
N MET A 67 4.55 -15.20 -4.37
CA MET A 67 5.32 -14.01 -4.70
C MET A 67 5.88 -13.34 -3.42
N LEU A 68 5.07 -13.22 -2.36
CA LEU A 68 5.50 -12.66 -1.08
C LEU A 68 6.56 -13.56 -0.41
N GLU A 69 6.40 -14.90 -0.48
CA GLU A 69 7.38 -15.86 0.01
C GLU A 69 8.73 -15.69 -0.71
N ALA A 70 8.73 -15.69 -2.04
CA ALA A 70 9.94 -15.48 -2.83
C ALA A 70 10.61 -14.15 -2.48
N SER A 71 9.83 -13.09 -2.29
CA SER A 71 10.33 -11.77 -1.86
C SER A 71 10.97 -11.84 -0.48
N SER A 72 10.31 -12.50 0.50
CA SER A 72 10.77 -12.55 1.90
C SER A 72 12.04 -13.39 2.06
N TYR A 73 12.21 -14.41 1.23
CA TYR A 73 13.42 -15.23 1.23
C TYR A 73 14.67 -14.42 0.90
N GLU A 74 14.57 -13.44 0.02
CA GLU A 74 15.69 -12.57 -0.36
C GLU A 74 15.73 -11.26 0.43
N SER A 75 14.57 -10.68 0.73
CA SER A 75 14.47 -9.38 1.39
C SER A 75 13.13 -9.21 2.11
N LEU A 76 13.15 -9.25 3.44
CA LEU A 76 11.98 -8.97 4.26
C LEU A 76 11.36 -7.58 4.00
N PRO A 77 12.15 -6.48 3.89
CA PRO A 77 11.59 -5.19 3.52
C PRO A 77 10.88 -5.18 2.17
N LEU A 78 11.40 -5.90 1.16
CA LEU A 78 10.74 -6.02 -0.13
C LEU A 78 9.41 -6.76 -0.01
N SER A 79 9.36 -7.87 0.72
CA SER A 79 8.12 -8.62 0.95
C SER A 79 7.06 -7.76 1.64
N LEU A 80 7.45 -6.99 2.66
CA LEU A 80 6.57 -6.04 3.32
C LEU A 80 6.05 -4.96 2.36
N MET A 81 6.92 -4.40 1.53
CA MET A 81 6.57 -3.44 0.50
C MET A 81 5.52 -4.01 -0.46
N MET A 82 5.76 -5.21 -1.00
CA MET A 82 4.81 -5.89 -1.89
C MET A 82 3.49 -6.21 -1.17
N GLY A 83 3.55 -6.63 0.10
CA GLY A 83 2.37 -6.90 0.92
C GLY A 83 1.55 -5.64 1.23
N ILE A 84 2.19 -4.50 1.50
CA ILE A 84 1.51 -3.20 1.68
C ILE A 84 0.76 -2.85 0.39
N ASN A 85 1.42 -2.92 -0.75
CA ASN A 85 0.80 -2.66 -2.05
C ASN A 85 -0.39 -3.60 -2.31
N GLY A 86 -0.20 -4.89 -2.11
CA GLY A 86 -1.21 -5.90 -2.38
C GLY A 86 -2.39 -5.84 -1.40
N ALA A 87 -2.10 -6.13 -0.13
CA ALA A 87 -3.13 -6.32 0.90
C ALA A 87 -3.78 -5.03 1.39
N LEU A 88 -3.00 -3.94 1.48
CA LEU A 88 -3.45 -2.69 2.10
C LEU A 88 -3.84 -1.61 1.08
N PHE A 89 -3.56 -1.82 -0.22
CA PHE A 89 -3.94 -0.89 -1.26
C PHE A 89 -4.73 -1.54 -2.41
N LEU A 90 -4.15 -2.49 -3.15
CA LEU A 90 -4.78 -3.06 -4.35
C LEU A 90 -6.03 -3.90 -4.05
N GLN A 91 -6.02 -4.71 -2.99
CA GLN A 91 -7.20 -5.49 -2.59
C GLN A 91 -8.35 -4.61 -2.05
N PRO A 92 -8.13 -3.61 -1.18
CA PRO A 92 -9.17 -2.64 -0.84
C PRO A 92 -9.75 -1.94 -2.06
N LEU A 93 -8.91 -1.50 -3.00
CA LEU A 93 -9.36 -0.90 -4.26
C LEU A 93 -10.25 -1.88 -5.05
N ALA A 94 -9.85 -3.16 -5.19
CA ALA A 94 -10.63 -4.18 -5.87
C ALA A 94 -12.02 -4.38 -5.24
N ASN A 95 -12.10 -4.38 -3.91
CA ASN A 95 -13.31 -4.71 -3.18
C ASN A 95 -14.28 -3.53 -2.99
N TYR A 96 -13.78 -2.30 -2.97
CA TYR A 96 -14.48 -1.12 -2.51
C TYR A 96 -14.34 0.11 -3.41
N GLY A 97 -13.43 0.09 -4.39
CA GLY A 97 -13.21 1.20 -5.32
C GLY A 97 -14.28 1.30 -6.40
N SER A 98 -14.48 2.50 -6.94
CA SER A 98 -15.27 2.70 -8.16
C SER A 98 -14.59 2.07 -9.37
N GLU A 99 -15.34 1.77 -10.42
CA GLU A 99 -14.77 1.23 -11.65
C GLU A 99 -13.78 2.22 -12.30
N GLU A 100 -14.09 3.52 -12.26
CA GLU A 100 -13.23 4.58 -12.74
C GLU A 100 -11.87 4.60 -12.03
N ALA A 101 -11.88 4.55 -10.68
CA ALA A 101 -10.65 4.52 -9.89
C ALA A 101 -9.84 3.24 -10.15
N LYS A 102 -10.50 2.07 -10.24
CA LYS A 102 -9.85 0.79 -10.55
C LYS A 102 -9.14 0.82 -11.90
N GLU A 103 -9.84 1.25 -12.95
CA GLU A 103 -9.31 1.27 -14.31
C GLU A 103 -8.07 2.16 -14.41
N ALA A 104 -8.16 3.39 -13.91
CA ALA A 104 -7.05 4.33 -13.95
C ALA A 104 -5.82 3.85 -13.14
N ILE A 105 -6.05 3.36 -11.91
CA ILE A 105 -4.97 2.99 -10.99
C ILE A 105 -4.32 1.68 -11.42
N TYR A 106 -5.09 0.64 -11.74
CA TYR A 106 -4.51 -0.64 -12.17
C TYR A 106 -3.71 -0.51 -13.47
N HIS A 107 -4.16 0.35 -14.40
CA HIS A 107 -3.38 0.64 -15.60
C HIS A 107 -1.95 1.11 -15.25
N ARG A 108 -1.82 2.00 -14.27
CA ARG A 108 -0.50 2.50 -13.85
C ARG A 108 0.33 1.46 -13.11
N PHE A 109 -0.29 0.64 -12.27
CA PHE A 109 0.41 -0.47 -11.61
C PHE A 109 0.94 -1.49 -12.62
N MET A 110 0.20 -1.76 -13.69
CA MET A 110 0.59 -2.71 -14.72
C MET A 110 1.66 -2.16 -15.67
N ASN A 111 1.68 -0.85 -15.93
CA ASN A 111 2.50 -0.27 -17.00
C ASN A 111 3.60 0.69 -16.53
N GLU A 112 3.48 1.26 -15.31
CA GLU A 112 4.38 2.30 -14.82
C GLU A 112 5.11 1.90 -13.53
N ASN A 113 4.94 0.67 -13.05
CA ASN A 113 5.49 0.19 -11.78
C ASN A 113 5.07 1.04 -10.57
N SER A 114 3.86 1.58 -10.60
CA SER A 114 3.35 2.42 -9.52
C SER A 114 3.25 1.66 -8.19
N MET A 115 3.36 2.41 -7.10
CA MET A 115 3.31 1.91 -5.74
C MET A 115 2.19 2.57 -4.96
N GLY A 116 1.54 1.81 -4.08
CA GLY A 116 0.46 2.30 -3.22
C GLY A 116 0.70 1.97 -1.76
N GLY A 117 0.28 2.86 -0.89
CA GLY A 117 0.39 2.71 0.56
C GLY A 117 -0.92 2.99 1.29
N LEU A 118 -0.93 2.74 2.59
CA LEU A 118 -2.06 2.99 3.49
C LEU A 118 -1.64 3.89 4.65
N MET A 119 -2.46 4.91 4.93
CA MET A 119 -2.31 5.81 6.06
C MET A 119 -3.53 5.73 6.99
N ILE A 120 -3.40 5.05 8.13
CA ILE A 120 -4.43 4.97 9.20
C ILE A 120 -3.96 5.71 10.44
N THR A 121 -2.79 5.32 10.98
CA THR A 121 -2.26 5.73 12.28
C THR A 121 -1.97 7.22 12.34
N GLU A 122 -2.23 7.83 13.49
CA GLU A 122 -1.91 9.21 13.80
C GLU A 122 -0.97 9.30 15.02
N PRO A 123 -0.29 10.44 15.26
CA PRO A 123 0.65 10.55 16.38
C PRO A 123 0.07 10.12 17.73
N ASP A 124 -1.18 10.51 18.01
CA ASP A 124 -1.85 10.25 19.29
C ASP A 124 -2.83 9.07 19.25
N PHE A 125 -3.08 8.49 18.07
CA PHE A 125 -4.11 7.47 17.85
C PHE A 125 -3.58 6.28 17.05
N GLY A 126 -2.96 5.33 17.74
CA GLY A 126 -2.51 4.05 17.18
C GLY A 126 -3.60 2.98 17.28
N SER A 127 -3.64 2.28 18.42
CA SER A 127 -4.64 1.23 18.68
C SER A 127 -6.07 1.78 18.78
N ASP A 128 -6.24 3.04 19.18
CA ASP A 128 -7.52 3.75 19.22
C ASP A 128 -7.78 4.52 17.91
N ALA A 129 -7.64 3.83 16.78
CA ALA A 129 -7.78 4.42 15.44
C ALA A 129 -9.16 5.07 15.20
N LEU A 130 -10.19 4.67 15.96
CA LEU A 130 -11.52 5.25 15.85
C LEU A 130 -11.60 6.72 16.33
N LYS A 131 -10.59 7.16 17.07
CA LYS A 131 -10.48 8.55 17.56
C LYS A 131 -9.60 9.43 16.66
N MET A 132 -9.17 8.95 15.50
CA MET A 132 -8.36 9.74 14.57
C MET A 132 -8.93 11.15 14.36
N GLN A 133 -8.05 12.11 14.13
CA GLN A 133 -8.40 13.53 13.97
C GLN A 133 -8.33 13.99 12.52
N THR A 134 -7.70 13.21 11.63
CA THR A 134 -7.78 13.50 10.19
C THR A 134 -9.22 13.59 9.76
N ALA A 135 -9.59 14.73 9.20
CA ALA A 135 -10.97 15.08 8.87
C ALA A 135 -11.16 15.25 7.37
N TYR A 136 -12.36 14.97 6.89
CA TYR A 136 -12.78 15.37 5.55
C TYR A 136 -14.08 16.18 5.60
N SER A 137 -14.22 17.11 4.65
CA SER A 137 -15.42 17.90 4.43
C SER A 137 -15.66 18.10 2.93
N GLN A 138 -16.87 18.51 2.57
CA GLN A 138 -17.23 18.96 1.23
C GLN A 138 -17.61 20.43 1.32
N ASN A 139 -16.72 21.31 0.84
CA ASN A 139 -16.87 22.76 0.95
C ASN A 139 -17.54 23.34 -0.31
N GLY A 140 -18.83 23.09 -0.49
CA GLY A 140 -19.64 23.67 -1.56
C GLY A 140 -19.64 22.89 -2.90
N ASP A 141 -18.67 22.03 -3.14
CA ASP A 141 -18.64 21.14 -4.31
C ASP A 141 -18.83 19.67 -3.86
N PRO A 142 -19.97 19.04 -4.19
CA PRO A 142 -20.23 17.66 -3.80
C PRO A 142 -19.34 16.61 -4.51
N SER A 143 -18.64 17.02 -5.58
CA SER A 143 -17.74 16.14 -6.31
C SER A 143 -16.34 16.06 -5.70
N VAL A 144 -16.02 16.89 -4.70
CA VAL A 144 -14.68 17.00 -4.12
C VAL A 144 -14.72 16.92 -2.60
N TYR A 145 -13.87 16.06 -2.03
CA TYR A 145 -13.57 16.01 -0.60
C TYR A 145 -12.26 16.73 -0.30
N ASN A 146 -12.29 17.70 0.61
CA ASN A 146 -11.08 18.27 1.22
C ASN A 146 -10.72 17.43 2.45
N ILE A 147 -9.47 16.97 2.55
CA ILE A 147 -8.98 16.12 3.62
C ILE A 147 -7.76 16.75 4.27
N GLN A 148 -7.81 16.94 5.58
CA GLN A 148 -6.73 17.53 6.36
C GLN A 148 -6.41 16.72 7.61
N GLY A 149 -5.12 16.60 7.93
CA GLY A 149 -4.66 15.91 9.13
C GLY A 149 -3.19 15.55 9.12
N THR A 150 -2.81 14.70 10.07
CA THR A 150 -1.45 14.18 10.19
C THR A 150 -1.49 12.68 10.34
N LYS A 151 -0.75 11.98 9.48
CA LYS A 151 -0.61 10.53 9.52
C LYS A 151 0.80 10.11 9.92
N HIS A 152 0.88 8.99 10.61
CA HIS A 152 2.06 8.44 11.26
C HIS A 152 2.31 7.01 10.79
N TRP A 153 3.56 6.58 10.72
CA TRP A 153 3.92 5.21 10.33
C TRP A 153 3.39 4.76 8.95
N GLY A 154 3.18 5.70 8.02
CA GLY A 154 2.87 5.35 6.63
C GLY A 154 4.05 4.58 6.02
N GLY A 155 3.86 3.30 5.73
CA GLY A 155 4.84 2.52 4.95
C GLY A 155 4.89 3.04 3.51
N LEU A 156 6.08 3.21 2.94
CA LEU A 156 6.36 3.88 1.65
C LEU A 156 6.24 5.42 1.71
N THR A 157 6.38 6.03 2.90
CA THR A 157 6.43 7.49 3.04
C THR A 157 7.43 8.10 2.07
N GLY A 158 6.97 9.08 1.26
CA GLY A 158 7.78 9.79 0.25
C GLY A 158 8.11 8.97 -1.00
N TRP A 159 7.59 7.74 -1.13
CA TRP A 159 7.82 6.89 -2.29
C TRP A 159 6.54 6.42 -2.99
N ALA A 160 5.42 6.25 -2.26
CA ALA A 160 4.17 5.79 -2.87
C ALA A 160 3.60 6.81 -3.87
N ASP A 161 3.20 6.31 -5.05
CA ASP A 161 2.47 7.09 -6.05
C ASP A 161 1.02 7.31 -5.65
N TYR A 162 0.45 6.36 -4.92
CA TYR A 162 -0.93 6.40 -4.43
C TYR A 162 -1.01 6.15 -2.94
N TRP A 163 -1.94 6.83 -2.29
CA TRP A 163 -2.24 6.62 -0.90
C TRP A 163 -3.71 6.30 -0.66
N LEU A 164 -3.97 5.25 0.09
CA LEU A 164 -5.27 5.03 0.71
C LEU A 164 -5.25 5.72 2.09
N ILE A 165 -6.05 6.76 2.25
CA ILE A 165 -6.03 7.64 3.43
C ILE A 165 -7.35 7.50 4.17
N THR A 166 -7.28 7.33 5.50
CA THR A 166 -8.46 7.30 6.36
C THR A 166 -8.73 8.67 6.97
N ALA A 167 -10.00 9.04 7.01
CA ALA A 167 -10.46 10.29 7.63
C ALA A 167 -11.88 10.15 8.20
N ARG A 168 -12.25 11.02 9.14
CA ARG A 168 -13.62 11.14 9.68
C ARG A 168 -14.34 12.33 9.04
N GLY A 169 -15.63 12.17 8.76
CA GLY A 169 -16.44 13.28 8.28
C GLY A 169 -16.55 14.37 9.31
N MET A 170 -16.38 15.63 8.89
CA MET A 170 -16.55 16.82 9.73
C MET A 170 -17.83 17.54 9.34
N ASP A 171 -18.69 17.81 10.31
CA ASP A 171 -19.93 18.58 10.11
C ASP A 171 -19.64 20.09 10.01
N VAL A 172 -20.67 20.87 9.70
CA VAL A 172 -20.58 22.33 9.57
C VAL A 172 -20.22 23.07 10.86
N ASN A 173 -20.31 22.40 12.01
CA ASN A 173 -19.94 22.91 13.33
C ASN A 173 -18.53 22.48 13.75
N GLY A 174 -17.80 21.74 12.88
CA GLY A 174 -16.47 21.22 13.19
C GLY A 174 -16.45 19.91 13.99
N ASN A 175 -17.60 19.26 14.20
CA ASN A 175 -17.64 18.00 14.95
C ASN A 175 -17.31 16.83 14.02
N LEU A 176 -16.49 15.90 14.52
CA LEU A 176 -16.13 14.70 13.80
C LEU A 176 -17.18 13.59 14.00
N GLY A 177 -17.60 13.01 12.88
CA GLY A 177 -18.48 11.84 12.84
C GLY A 177 -17.81 10.61 13.51
N ARG A 178 -18.58 9.55 13.73
CA ARG A 178 -18.09 8.32 14.37
C ARG A 178 -17.51 7.31 13.39
N ASP A 179 -17.92 7.40 12.12
CA ASP A 179 -17.44 6.45 11.09
C ASP A 179 -16.21 6.98 10.37
N ILE A 180 -15.49 6.06 9.74
CA ILE A 180 -14.24 6.32 9.02
C ILE A 180 -14.53 6.15 7.53
N SER A 181 -14.01 7.04 6.71
CA SER A 181 -14.00 6.90 5.24
C SER A 181 -12.58 6.69 4.74
N PHE A 182 -12.46 6.08 3.57
CA PHE A 182 -11.21 5.80 2.90
C PHE A 182 -11.18 6.51 1.54
N PHE A 183 -10.08 7.17 1.25
CA PHE A 183 -9.89 7.96 0.04
C PHE A 183 -8.60 7.57 -0.66
N VAL A 184 -8.66 7.38 -1.97
CA VAL A 184 -7.47 7.17 -2.79
C VAL A 184 -6.98 8.51 -3.29
N HIS A 185 -5.71 8.82 -3.02
CA HIS A 185 -5.05 10.04 -3.47
C HIS A 185 -3.84 9.72 -4.34
N ASP A 186 -3.71 10.40 -5.46
CA ASP A 186 -2.53 10.36 -6.32
C ASP A 186 -1.51 11.39 -5.81
N SER A 187 -0.32 10.95 -5.43
CA SER A 187 0.74 11.81 -4.89
C SER A 187 1.20 12.90 -5.86
N ARG A 188 0.99 12.73 -7.16
CA ARG A 188 1.29 13.76 -8.17
C ARG A 188 0.45 15.01 -8.02
N ASN A 189 -0.72 14.90 -7.40
CA ASN A 189 -1.58 16.05 -7.11
C ASN A 189 -1.08 16.88 -5.92
N GLY A 190 0.02 16.46 -5.28
CA GLY A 190 0.59 17.17 -4.13
C GLY A 190 -0.25 17.07 -2.85
N GLY A 191 0.02 17.96 -1.90
CA GLY A 191 -0.74 18.08 -0.65
C GLY A 191 -0.37 17.08 0.44
N ILE A 192 0.57 16.14 0.19
CA ILE A 192 1.17 15.29 1.21
C ILE A 192 2.61 15.74 1.44
N ASN A 193 2.89 16.23 2.65
CA ASN A 193 4.20 16.75 3.03
C ASN A 193 4.85 15.82 4.05
N VAL A 194 5.96 15.18 3.67
CA VAL A 194 6.76 14.38 4.59
C VAL A 194 7.46 15.31 5.59
N LYS A 195 7.12 15.17 6.88
CA LYS A 195 7.74 15.96 7.97
C LYS A 195 8.92 15.26 8.58
N GLU A 196 8.88 13.96 8.63
CA GLU A 196 9.91 13.16 9.28
C GLU A 196 9.98 11.77 8.68
N TYR A 197 11.21 11.25 8.50
CA TYR A 197 11.44 9.83 8.26
C TYR A 197 11.95 9.17 9.54
N TYR A 198 11.39 8.01 9.89
CA TYR A 198 11.80 7.31 11.09
C TYR A 198 13.06 6.48 10.88
N PRO A 199 14.04 6.58 11.80
CA PRO A 199 15.23 5.76 11.78
C PRO A 199 14.90 4.34 12.29
N ASN A 200 14.55 3.43 11.40
CA ASN A 200 14.26 2.06 11.77
C ASN A 200 15.55 1.28 12.01
N LEU A 201 15.59 0.45 13.05
CA LEU A 201 16.71 -0.45 13.33
C LEU A 201 16.84 -1.54 12.24
N GLY A 202 15.71 -2.05 11.75
CA GLY A 202 15.60 -2.96 10.60
C GLY A 202 14.69 -2.36 9.53
N LEU A 203 14.41 -3.09 8.46
CA LEU A 203 13.54 -2.68 7.36
C LEU A 203 13.98 -1.38 6.67
N SER A 204 15.30 -1.16 6.58
CA SER A 204 15.87 0.11 6.13
C SER A 204 15.47 0.52 4.70
N MET A 205 15.07 -0.44 3.86
CA MET A 205 14.57 -0.19 2.50
C MET A 205 13.08 0.16 2.44
N LEU A 206 12.36 0.13 3.57
CA LEU A 206 10.94 0.46 3.64
C LEU A 206 10.80 1.75 4.46
N PRO A 207 10.60 2.90 3.79
CA PRO A 207 10.52 4.16 4.50
C PRO A 207 9.21 4.27 5.28
N TYR A 208 9.32 4.58 6.56
CA TYR A 208 8.23 4.99 7.42
C TYR A 208 8.40 6.45 7.83
N GLY A 209 7.32 7.16 8.04
CA GLY A 209 7.42 8.56 8.42
C GLY A 209 6.13 9.18 8.91
N LYS A 210 6.24 10.48 9.20
CA LYS A 210 5.15 11.38 9.55
C LYS A 210 4.80 12.24 8.35
N ASN A 211 3.52 12.26 7.97
CA ASN A 211 3.02 12.96 6.81
C ASN A 211 1.92 13.95 7.24
N GLU A 212 2.06 15.21 6.88
CA GLU A 212 0.96 16.18 6.90
C GLU A 212 0.17 16.07 5.60
N ILE A 213 -1.14 16.11 5.73
CA ILE A 213 -2.10 15.93 4.66
C ILE A 213 -2.97 17.18 4.54
N ASP A 214 -3.01 17.76 3.35
CA ASP A 214 -3.93 18.83 2.95
C ASP A 214 -4.21 18.62 1.45
N ILE A 215 -5.22 17.81 1.15
CA ILE A 215 -5.50 17.31 -0.19
C ILE A 215 -6.96 17.51 -0.57
N ASN A 216 -7.19 17.60 -1.87
CA ASN A 216 -8.51 17.47 -2.49
C ASN A 216 -8.58 16.14 -3.23
N VAL A 217 -9.67 15.39 -3.01
CA VAL A 217 -9.90 14.09 -3.61
C VAL A 217 -11.26 14.09 -4.29
N ASP A 218 -11.31 13.65 -5.55
CA ASP A 218 -12.55 13.45 -6.28
C ASP A 218 -13.44 12.41 -5.59
N ALA A 219 -14.77 12.62 -5.63
CA ALA A 219 -15.71 11.72 -5.00
C ALA A 219 -15.66 10.28 -5.55
N SER A 220 -15.28 10.10 -6.82
CA SER A 220 -15.08 8.78 -7.44
C SER A 220 -13.93 7.98 -6.81
N HIS A 221 -13.01 8.64 -6.10
CA HIS A 221 -11.87 8.04 -5.40
C HIS A 221 -12.13 7.75 -3.91
N LYS A 222 -13.34 7.98 -3.42
CA LYS A 222 -13.77 7.50 -2.12
C LYS A 222 -14.17 6.02 -2.22
N LEU A 223 -13.64 5.19 -1.33
CA LEU A 223 -14.03 3.78 -1.28
C LEU A 223 -15.42 3.63 -0.61
N GLU A 224 -16.27 2.80 -1.19
CA GLU A 224 -17.61 2.57 -0.70
C GLU A 224 -17.70 1.29 0.15
N PRO A 225 -17.89 1.40 1.48
CA PRO A 225 -17.98 0.24 2.35
C PRO A 225 -19.33 -0.49 2.13
N LYS A 226 -19.32 -1.83 2.26
CA LYS A 226 -20.55 -2.64 2.19
C LYS A 226 -21.49 -2.40 3.39
N SER A 227 -20.98 -1.84 4.47
CA SER A 227 -21.71 -1.50 5.71
C SER A 227 -21.19 -0.19 6.27
N THR A 228 -20.12 -0.21 7.08
CA THR A 228 -19.48 0.96 7.66
C THR A 228 -18.01 1.02 7.30
N GLY A 229 -17.41 2.21 7.35
CA GLY A 229 -15.97 2.35 7.14
C GLY A 229 -15.14 1.63 8.21
N VAL A 230 -15.63 1.57 9.44
CA VAL A 230 -15.02 0.75 10.51
C VAL A 230 -14.98 -0.73 10.13
N THR A 231 -16.08 -1.28 9.61
CA THR A 231 -16.12 -2.68 9.16
C THR A 231 -15.14 -2.91 8.00
N MET A 232 -15.05 -1.97 7.06
CA MET A 232 -14.07 -2.03 5.97
C MET A 232 -12.62 -1.99 6.50
N MET A 233 -12.33 -1.12 7.46
CA MET A 233 -11.00 -1.05 8.11
C MET A 233 -10.62 -2.39 8.74
N LEU A 234 -11.53 -3.02 9.48
CA LEU A 234 -11.31 -4.32 10.10
C LEU A 234 -11.08 -5.42 9.04
N ASP A 235 -11.85 -5.44 7.95
CA ASP A 235 -11.65 -6.39 6.84
C ASP A 235 -10.24 -6.23 6.23
N ILE A 236 -9.83 -5.01 5.92
CA ILE A 236 -8.50 -4.71 5.37
C ILE A 236 -7.39 -5.20 6.32
N LEU A 237 -7.49 -4.88 7.61
CA LEU A 237 -6.48 -5.27 8.60
C LEU A 237 -6.45 -6.79 8.84
N HIS A 238 -7.60 -7.48 8.84
CA HIS A 238 -7.65 -8.93 9.00
C HIS A 238 -7.02 -9.65 7.79
N ARG A 239 -7.34 -9.23 6.57
CA ARG A 239 -6.76 -9.80 5.33
C ARG A 239 -5.25 -9.60 5.29
N SER A 240 -4.77 -8.40 5.62
CA SER A 240 -3.34 -8.12 5.64
C SER A 240 -2.60 -9.01 6.64
N ARG A 241 -3.14 -9.22 7.85
CA ARG A 241 -2.54 -10.11 8.86
C ARG A 241 -2.43 -11.55 8.39
N LEU A 242 -3.43 -12.06 7.68
CA LEU A 242 -3.39 -13.41 7.09
C LEU A 242 -2.28 -13.53 6.04
N GLN A 243 -2.14 -12.52 5.18
CA GLN A 243 -1.08 -12.52 4.16
C GLN A 243 0.31 -12.43 4.77
N PHE A 244 0.52 -11.53 5.72
CA PHE A 244 1.81 -11.40 6.40
C PHE A 244 2.18 -12.68 7.16
N ARG A 245 1.25 -13.26 7.91
CA ARG A 245 1.51 -14.52 8.62
C ARG A 245 1.95 -15.64 7.68
N ASN A 246 1.29 -15.81 6.55
CA ASN A 246 1.63 -16.88 5.60
C ASN A 246 2.95 -16.59 4.84
N GLY A 247 3.22 -15.32 4.48
CA GLY A 247 4.48 -14.92 3.84
C GLY A 247 5.71 -15.13 4.74
N TYR A 248 5.56 -14.98 6.07
CA TYR A 248 6.66 -15.15 7.05
C TYR A 248 6.71 -16.53 7.69
N GLY A 249 5.59 -17.21 7.86
CA GLY A 249 5.53 -18.53 8.50
C GLY A 249 6.23 -19.64 7.72
N LEU A 250 6.60 -19.40 6.48
CA LEU A 250 7.39 -20.33 5.65
C LEU A 250 8.90 -20.19 5.90
N LEU A 251 9.38 -19.07 6.45
CA LEU A 251 10.78 -18.91 6.85
C LEU A 251 11.12 -19.82 8.06
N GLU A 252 10.19 -20.04 8.98
CA GLU A 252 10.40 -20.93 10.14
C GLU A 252 10.56 -22.41 9.76
N LYS A 253 10.14 -22.84 8.56
CA LYS A 253 10.23 -24.24 8.12
C LYS A 253 11.54 -24.63 7.46
N ASN A 254 12.39 -23.66 7.12
CA ASN A 254 13.65 -23.91 6.41
C ASN A 254 14.90 -23.89 7.31
N ASP A 255 14.74 -23.63 8.61
CA ASP A 255 15.83 -23.69 9.60
C ASP A 255 15.89 -25.02 10.39
N GLY A 256 15.29 -26.09 9.84
CA GLY A 256 15.27 -27.43 10.42
C GLY A 256 16.04 -28.45 9.61
#